data_ef0d9c38f1f325955857be10b90ea01e
#
_entry.id   ef0d9c38f1f325955857be10b90ea01e
#
_cell.length_a   1.000
_cell.length_b   1.000
_cell.length_c   1.000
_cell.angle_alpha   90.00
_cell.angle_beta   90.00
_cell.angle_gamma   90.00
#
_symmetry.space_group_name_H-M   'P 1'
#
loop_
_entity.id
_entity.type
_entity.pdbx_description
1 polymer ?
#
loop_
_entity_poly.entity_id
_entity_poly.type
_entity_poly.pdbx_seq_one_letter_code
_entity_poly.pdbx_strand_id
1 'polypeptide(L)'
;MSLAAEQGRAWLSPQDCDLDTFRSLVERTTDPARYPHASAVEDNVLVYDSERLRAADTSHELRTELVRALADGPGVVVFRGAFPDPTVVDRATAVFEALISEQKESGAPAGDHFAKPGANERVWNALEKAALYDPEVFADYYANDVLALVSRAWLGPGYQVTSQVNVVNPGGVAQAAHRDYHLGFLSDEQAEAYPAHVHRLSPVLTLQGAVAHCDMPVESGPTLYLPYSQTYEPGYLAWRRPEFQEYFKARHVQLPLAKGDAAFFNPAVLHGAGTNRSVDVRRMANLLQVSSAFGRAMESVDREAVTNAVYPVLRRRQTEGASQDWLEHVVAASAEGYPFPTNLDSDPPVDGMAPPSQADLVRRALREGWATRVLRDELRAAAARRES
;
A
#
# COMPACT_ATOMS: atom_id res chain seq x y z
N MET A 1 0.33 29.86 31.77
CA MET A 1 0.67 29.09 30.56
C MET A 1 0.72 30.06 29.41
N SER A 2 1.84 30.15 28.72
CA SER A 2 2.06 31.11 27.61
C SER A 2 1.21 30.74 26.41
N LEU A 3 0.62 31.73 25.72
CA LEU A 3 -0.08 31.59 24.43
C LEU A 3 0.77 30.90 23.35
N ALA A 4 2.09 30.83 23.51
CA ALA A 4 3.00 30.12 22.62
C ALA A 4 2.91 28.57 22.74
N ALA A 5 2.29 28.03 23.77
CA ALA A 5 2.13 26.58 23.95
C ALA A 5 0.87 26.02 23.26
N GLU A 6 -0.07 26.88 22.81
CA GLU A 6 -1.28 26.49 22.08
C GLU A 6 -1.13 26.62 20.55
N GLN A 7 -0.12 27.35 20.08
CA GLN A 7 0.23 27.40 18.65
C GLN A 7 1.18 26.23 18.36
N GLY A 8 0.70 25.19 17.68
CA GLY A 8 1.54 24.10 17.18
C GLY A 8 2.79 24.66 16.48
N ARG A 9 3.93 24.03 16.71
CA ARG A 9 5.20 24.45 16.10
C ARG A 9 5.07 24.46 14.58
N ALA A 10 5.51 25.53 13.94
CA ALA A 10 5.49 25.63 12.49
C ALA A 10 6.59 24.79 11.83
N TRP A 11 7.69 24.53 12.56
CA TRP A 11 8.84 23.74 12.13
C TRP A 11 9.23 22.77 13.22
N LEU A 12 9.74 21.59 12.81
CA LEU A 12 10.26 20.56 13.69
C LEU A 12 11.78 20.47 13.53
N SER A 13 12.44 20.12 14.62
CA SER A 13 13.89 19.95 14.67
C SER A 13 14.26 18.69 15.48
N PRO A 14 15.49 18.20 15.40
CA PRO A 14 15.95 17.08 16.25
C PRO A 14 15.79 17.32 17.75
N GLN A 15 15.77 18.59 18.21
CA GLN A 15 15.54 18.95 19.61
C GLN A 15 14.10 18.71 20.08
N ASP A 16 13.17 18.53 19.15
CA ASP A 16 11.77 18.21 19.44
C ASP A 16 11.55 16.71 19.64
N CYS A 17 12.60 15.90 19.40
CA CYS A 17 12.55 14.46 19.57
C CYS A 17 12.76 14.09 21.05
N ASP A 18 11.65 13.82 21.75
CA ASP A 18 11.61 13.44 23.15
C ASP A 18 11.06 12.02 23.32
N LEU A 19 11.87 11.13 23.89
CA LEU A 19 11.52 9.71 24.03
C LEU A 19 10.38 9.50 25.05
N ASP A 20 10.29 10.30 26.11
CA ASP A 20 9.26 10.10 27.13
C ASP A 20 7.88 10.52 26.59
N THR A 21 7.81 11.61 25.82
CA THR A 21 6.62 11.99 25.07
C THR A 21 6.24 10.89 24.09
N PHE A 22 7.19 10.35 23.33
CA PHE A 22 6.94 9.23 22.40
C PHE A 22 6.38 8.01 23.14
N ARG A 23 6.99 7.58 24.24
CA ARG A 23 6.54 6.46 25.08
C ARG A 23 5.10 6.65 25.55
N SER A 24 4.75 7.83 26.02
CA SER A 24 3.38 8.13 26.47
C SER A 24 2.33 7.94 25.39
N LEU A 25 2.71 8.11 24.11
CA LEU A 25 1.83 7.90 22.95
C LEU A 25 1.71 6.43 22.56
N VAL A 26 2.79 5.65 22.63
CA VAL A 26 2.82 4.26 22.13
C VAL A 26 2.48 3.23 23.22
N GLU A 27 2.60 3.58 24.51
CA GLU A 27 2.23 2.71 25.63
C GLU A 27 0.71 2.74 25.92
N ARG A 28 -0.09 2.82 24.85
CA ARG A 28 -1.57 2.77 24.90
C ARG A 28 -2.06 1.35 24.72
N THR A 29 -3.27 1.09 25.22
CA THR A 29 -3.99 -0.15 24.95
C THR A 29 -5.12 0.15 23.96
N THR A 30 -5.25 -0.69 22.94
CA THR A 30 -6.34 -0.60 21.97
C THR A 30 -7.64 -1.09 22.62
N ASP A 31 -8.60 -0.17 22.75
CA ASP A 31 -9.94 -0.49 23.28
C ASP A 31 -10.81 -1.08 22.15
N PRO A 32 -11.19 -2.38 22.21
CA PRO A 32 -12.00 -3.02 21.17
C PRO A 32 -13.40 -2.41 21.03
N ALA A 33 -13.92 -1.76 22.07
CA ALA A 33 -15.24 -1.13 22.00
C ALA A 33 -15.29 0.05 21.01
N ARG A 34 -14.14 0.61 20.65
CA ARG A 34 -14.02 1.68 19.65
C ARG A 34 -13.98 1.17 18.21
N TYR A 35 -13.89 -0.15 18.02
CA TYR A 35 -13.70 -0.82 16.73
C TYR A 35 -14.64 -2.02 16.59
N PRO A 36 -15.96 -1.78 16.52
CA PRO A 36 -16.96 -2.84 16.56
C PRO A 36 -16.93 -3.82 15.38
N HIS A 37 -16.31 -3.45 14.27
CA HIS A 37 -16.13 -4.33 13.10
C HIS A 37 -14.89 -5.21 13.20
N ALA A 38 -13.93 -4.87 14.06
CA ALA A 38 -12.79 -5.75 14.33
C ALA A 38 -13.25 -7.03 15.03
N SER A 39 -12.74 -8.17 14.60
CA SER A 39 -13.00 -9.46 15.20
C SER A 39 -12.18 -9.73 16.46
N ALA A 40 -11.00 -9.11 16.52
CA ALA A 40 -10.07 -9.23 17.66
C ALA A 40 -9.12 -8.02 17.73
N VAL A 41 -8.46 -7.88 18.87
CA VAL A 41 -7.28 -7.05 19.08
C VAL A 41 -6.16 -7.99 19.53
N GLU A 42 -5.11 -8.12 18.70
CA GLU A 42 -3.94 -8.95 18.97
C GLU A 42 -2.72 -8.02 19.10
N ASP A 43 -2.06 -8.02 20.25
CA ASP A 43 -0.89 -7.16 20.52
C ASP A 43 -1.11 -5.68 20.13
N ASN A 44 -2.26 -5.11 20.47
CA ASN A 44 -2.71 -3.77 20.07
C ASN A 44 -3.08 -3.60 18.59
N VAL A 45 -2.88 -4.59 17.73
CA VAL A 45 -3.27 -4.54 16.31
C VAL A 45 -4.72 -4.98 16.14
N LEU A 46 -5.47 -4.27 15.30
CA LEU A 46 -6.85 -4.63 14.96
C LEU A 46 -6.87 -5.74 13.91
N VAL A 47 -7.61 -6.80 14.21
CA VAL A 47 -7.77 -7.95 13.32
C VAL A 47 -9.22 -8.02 12.85
N TYR A 48 -9.41 -8.10 11.55
CA TYR A 48 -10.71 -8.20 10.88
C TYR A 48 -10.86 -9.56 10.23
N ASP A 49 -12.03 -10.17 10.38
CA ASP A 49 -12.44 -11.36 9.64
C ASP A 49 -13.11 -10.92 8.33
N SER A 50 -12.43 -11.17 7.21
CA SER A 50 -12.88 -10.69 5.90
C SER A 50 -14.16 -11.38 5.43
N GLU A 51 -14.43 -12.64 5.80
CA GLU A 51 -15.67 -13.35 5.48
C GLU A 51 -16.85 -12.68 6.20
N ARG A 52 -16.67 -12.37 7.49
CA ARG A 52 -17.67 -11.66 8.27
C ARG A 52 -17.95 -10.25 7.72
N LEU A 53 -16.92 -9.55 7.26
CA LEU A 53 -17.09 -8.23 6.66
C LEU A 53 -17.87 -8.28 5.34
N ARG A 54 -17.62 -9.27 4.50
CA ARG A 54 -18.36 -9.48 3.23
C ARG A 54 -19.83 -9.81 3.45
N ALA A 55 -20.15 -10.48 4.55
CA ALA A 55 -21.53 -10.82 4.90
C ALA A 55 -22.34 -9.65 5.45
N ALA A 56 -21.69 -8.54 5.81
CA ALA A 56 -22.30 -7.39 6.46
C ALA A 56 -22.40 -6.19 5.52
N ASP A 57 -23.57 -5.54 5.44
CA ASP A 57 -23.72 -4.26 4.71
C ASP A 57 -23.30 -3.08 5.60
N THR A 58 -21.98 -2.94 5.80
CA THR A 58 -21.38 -1.98 6.74
C THR A 58 -20.35 -1.06 6.10
N SER A 59 -20.40 -0.87 4.80
CA SER A 59 -19.33 -0.24 4.03
C SER A 59 -18.94 1.19 4.46
N HIS A 60 -19.87 2.00 4.94
CA HIS A 60 -19.58 3.37 5.39
C HIS A 60 -19.00 3.42 6.81
N GLU A 61 -19.63 2.72 7.74
CA GLU A 61 -19.19 2.63 9.14
C GLU A 61 -17.82 1.97 9.22
N LEU A 62 -17.61 0.90 8.46
CA LEU A 62 -16.34 0.20 8.38
C LEU A 62 -15.23 1.10 7.83
N ARG A 63 -15.48 1.88 6.76
CA ARG A 63 -14.49 2.85 6.25
C ARG A 63 -14.16 3.91 7.29
N THR A 64 -15.15 4.41 8.01
CA THR A 64 -14.94 5.38 9.10
C THR A 64 -14.09 4.77 10.23
N GLU A 65 -14.33 3.50 10.56
CA GLU A 65 -13.54 2.76 11.54
C GLU A 65 -12.09 2.58 11.08
N LEU A 66 -11.87 2.19 9.82
CA LEU A 66 -10.55 2.01 9.24
C LEU A 66 -9.73 3.32 9.21
N VAL A 67 -10.37 4.44 8.86
CA VAL A 67 -9.71 5.77 8.93
C VAL A 67 -9.27 6.06 10.36
N ARG A 68 -10.13 5.84 11.35
CA ARG A 68 -9.79 6.04 12.77
C ARG A 68 -8.66 5.11 13.20
N ALA A 69 -8.71 3.85 12.79
CA ALA A 69 -7.69 2.85 13.12
C ALA A 69 -6.30 3.25 12.59
N LEU A 70 -6.24 3.74 11.36
CA LEU A 70 -4.99 4.11 10.69
C LEU A 70 -4.47 5.49 11.08
N ALA A 71 -5.35 6.46 11.39
CA ALA A 71 -4.96 7.83 11.75
C ALA A 71 -4.53 7.93 13.22
N ASP A 72 -5.48 7.68 14.13
CA ASP A 72 -5.37 7.97 15.56
C ASP A 72 -5.32 6.70 16.43
N GLY A 73 -5.63 5.55 15.84
CA GLY A 73 -5.63 4.24 16.45
C GLY A 73 -4.25 3.58 16.40
N PRO A 74 -4.21 2.24 16.44
CA PRO A 74 -2.95 1.50 16.40
C PRO A 74 -2.11 1.74 15.13
N GLY A 75 -2.71 2.25 14.06
CA GLY A 75 -2.03 2.52 12.79
C GLY A 75 -1.80 1.26 11.94
N VAL A 76 -2.18 0.10 12.42
CA VAL A 76 -2.01 -1.21 11.77
C VAL A 76 -3.31 -1.99 11.85
N VAL A 77 -3.71 -2.61 10.73
CA VAL A 77 -4.89 -3.47 10.61
C VAL A 77 -4.52 -4.76 9.85
N VAL A 78 -5.04 -5.89 10.29
CA VAL A 78 -4.85 -7.20 9.64
C VAL A 78 -6.21 -7.73 9.20
N PHE A 79 -6.29 -8.22 7.97
CA PHE A 79 -7.47 -8.87 7.41
C PHE A 79 -7.18 -10.35 7.23
N ARG A 80 -7.80 -11.18 8.06
CA ARG A 80 -7.76 -12.64 7.95
C ARG A 80 -8.66 -13.06 6.78
N GLY A 81 -8.13 -13.94 5.91
CA GLY A 81 -8.86 -14.38 4.73
C GLY A 81 -9.20 -13.26 3.75
N ALA A 82 -8.31 -12.28 3.56
CA ALA A 82 -8.48 -11.21 2.58
C ALA A 82 -8.69 -11.79 1.17
N PHE A 83 -8.06 -12.91 0.86
CA PHE A 83 -8.31 -13.70 -0.34
C PHE A 83 -9.07 -14.97 0.04
N PRO A 84 -10.40 -15.04 -0.20
CA PRO A 84 -11.23 -16.20 0.19
C PRO A 84 -10.92 -17.44 -0.67
N ASP A 85 -10.46 -17.24 -1.90
CA ASP A 85 -9.99 -18.30 -2.78
C ASP A 85 -8.46 -18.27 -2.84
N PRO A 86 -7.77 -19.20 -2.16
CA PRO A 86 -6.31 -19.26 -2.14
C PRO A 86 -5.70 -19.52 -3.53
N THR A 87 -6.46 -20.04 -4.49
CA THR A 87 -5.95 -20.32 -5.85
C THR A 87 -5.62 -19.02 -6.60
N VAL A 88 -6.27 -17.91 -6.24
CA VAL A 88 -5.93 -16.58 -6.79
C VAL A 88 -4.51 -16.19 -6.37
N VAL A 89 -4.19 -16.39 -5.08
CA VAL A 89 -2.85 -16.11 -4.55
C VAL A 89 -1.82 -17.08 -5.15
N ASP A 90 -2.17 -18.36 -5.32
CA ASP A 90 -1.28 -19.35 -5.91
C ASP A 90 -0.91 -19.03 -7.36
N ARG A 91 -1.89 -18.61 -8.17
CA ARG A 91 -1.64 -18.17 -9.56
C ARG A 91 -0.76 -16.91 -9.61
N ALA A 92 -1.02 -15.93 -8.75
CA ALA A 92 -0.18 -14.74 -8.64
C ALA A 92 1.24 -15.08 -8.17
N THR A 93 1.37 -16.02 -7.22
CA THR A 93 2.67 -16.55 -6.78
C THR A 93 3.44 -17.15 -7.94
N ALA A 94 2.78 -17.94 -8.79
CA ALA A 94 3.43 -18.55 -9.97
C ALA A 94 3.94 -17.49 -10.96
N VAL A 95 3.19 -16.42 -11.18
CA VAL A 95 3.63 -15.27 -12.01
C VAL A 95 4.86 -14.60 -11.38
N PHE A 96 4.84 -14.33 -10.09
CA PHE A 96 5.97 -13.68 -9.41
C PHE A 96 7.23 -14.58 -9.39
N GLU A 97 7.07 -15.89 -9.22
CA GLU A 97 8.19 -16.85 -9.31
C GLU A 97 8.80 -16.88 -10.72
N ALA A 98 7.96 -16.83 -11.76
CA ALA A 98 8.44 -16.73 -13.14
C ALA A 98 9.26 -15.45 -13.36
N LEU A 99 8.75 -14.29 -12.89
CA LEU A 99 9.47 -13.02 -12.96
C LEU A 99 10.81 -13.04 -12.21
N ILE A 100 10.86 -13.68 -11.03
CA ILE A 100 12.10 -13.87 -10.28
C ILE A 100 13.09 -14.74 -11.08
N SER A 101 12.61 -15.81 -11.70
CA SER A 101 13.45 -16.70 -12.52
C SER A 101 14.02 -15.99 -13.73
N GLU A 102 13.22 -15.23 -14.47
CA GLU A 102 13.66 -14.42 -15.60
C GLU A 102 14.70 -13.36 -15.19
N GLN A 103 14.51 -12.71 -14.03
CA GLN A 103 15.50 -11.76 -13.50
C GLN A 103 16.85 -12.45 -13.24
N LYS A 104 16.85 -13.65 -12.66
CA LYS A 104 18.08 -14.41 -12.40
C LYS A 104 18.78 -14.83 -13.70
N GLU A 105 18.04 -15.30 -14.68
CA GLU A 105 18.57 -15.72 -15.99
C GLU A 105 19.16 -14.55 -16.78
N SER A 106 18.55 -13.37 -16.70
CA SER A 106 19.04 -12.16 -17.37
C SER A 106 20.28 -11.54 -16.73
N GLY A 107 20.71 -12.04 -15.56
CA GLY A 107 21.81 -11.47 -14.80
C GLY A 107 21.51 -10.07 -14.21
N ALA A 108 20.24 -9.66 -14.20
CA ALA A 108 19.82 -8.41 -13.54
C ALA A 108 20.08 -8.54 -12.02
N PRO A 109 20.38 -7.42 -11.31
CA PRO A 109 20.55 -7.46 -9.88
C PRO A 109 19.29 -8.04 -9.22
N ALA A 110 19.38 -9.30 -8.77
CA ALA A 110 18.32 -9.98 -8.06
C ALA A 110 18.55 -9.75 -6.56
N GLY A 111 17.71 -8.98 -5.91
CA GLY A 111 17.79 -8.79 -4.46
C GLY A 111 17.39 -7.41 -4.01
N ASP A 112 17.28 -7.27 -2.71
CA ASP A 112 17.09 -6.00 -2.05
C ASP A 112 18.45 -5.29 -1.95
N HIS A 113 18.54 -4.03 -2.38
CA HIS A 113 19.74 -3.20 -2.23
C HIS A 113 20.18 -3.04 -0.76
N PHE A 114 19.32 -3.37 0.18
CA PHE A 114 19.55 -3.27 1.62
C PHE A 114 19.94 -4.61 2.27
N ALA A 115 20.04 -5.72 1.50
CA ALA A 115 20.32 -7.05 2.03
C ALA A 115 21.60 -7.66 1.39
N LYS A 116 22.20 -8.63 2.10
CA LYS A 116 23.31 -9.39 1.54
C LYS A 116 22.85 -10.19 0.32
N PRO A 117 23.69 -10.36 -0.72
CA PRO A 117 23.35 -11.17 -1.87
C PRO A 117 22.84 -12.58 -1.45
N GLY A 118 21.70 -13.00 -1.99
CA GLY A 118 21.07 -14.30 -1.71
C GLY A 118 20.20 -14.36 -0.44
N ALA A 119 20.19 -13.33 0.40
CA ALA A 119 19.33 -13.29 1.57
C ALA A 119 17.86 -13.00 1.20
N ASN A 120 17.66 -12.17 0.18
CA ASN A 120 16.35 -11.76 -0.28
C ASN A 120 16.28 -11.78 -1.81
N GLU A 121 15.06 -11.98 -2.33
CA GLU A 121 14.74 -11.79 -3.75
C GLU A 121 13.66 -10.70 -3.84
N ARG A 122 13.77 -9.80 -4.80
CA ARG A 122 12.83 -8.70 -4.97
C ARG A 122 12.46 -8.47 -6.42
N VAL A 123 11.16 -8.32 -6.67
CA VAL A 123 10.63 -7.83 -7.95
C VAL A 123 10.13 -6.41 -7.72
N TRP A 124 10.85 -5.45 -8.26
CA TRP A 124 10.40 -4.06 -8.31
C TRP A 124 9.40 -3.88 -9.45
N ASN A 125 8.47 -2.92 -9.28
CA ASN A 125 7.39 -2.65 -10.24
C ASN A 125 6.60 -3.94 -10.58
N ALA A 126 6.32 -4.74 -9.54
CA ALA A 126 5.69 -6.04 -9.71
C ALA A 126 4.26 -5.94 -10.26
N LEU A 127 3.55 -4.84 -9.96
CA LEU A 127 2.21 -4.58 -10.47
C LEU A 127 2.21 -4.54 -12.02
N GLU A 128 3.06 -3.70 -12.62
CA GLU A 128 3.16 -3.56 -14.08
C GLU A 128 3.62 -4.87 -14.71
N LYS A 129 4.68 -5.47 -14.17
CA LYS A 129 5.23 -6.71 -14.70
C LYS A 129 4.21 -7.85 -14.68
N ALA A 130 3.43 -7.98 -13.61
CA ALA A 130 2.37 -8.99 -13.52
C ALA A 130 1.24 -8.71 -14.53
N ALA A 131 0.83 -7.46 -14.71
CA ALA A 131 -0.21 -7.08 -15.68
C ALA A 131 0.20 -7.38 -17.12
N LEU A 132 1.48 -7.19 -17.45
CA LEU A 132 2.01 -7.45 -18.79
C LEU A 132 2.32 -8.95 -19.01
N TYR A 133 2.69 -9.68 -17.95
CA TYR A 133 2.99 -11.10 -18.01
C TYR A 133 1.73 -11.96 -18.11
N ASP A 134 0.75 -11.72 -17.22
CA ASP A 134 -0.54 -12.42 -17.20
C ASP A 134 -1.66 -11.48 -16.73
N PRO A 135 -2.34 -10.79 -17.66
CA PRO A 135 -3.42 -9.85 -17.34
C PRO A 135 -4.65 -10.51 -16.70
N GLU A 136 -4.87 -11.83 -16.90
CA GLU A 136 -5.95 -12.57 -16.24
C GLU A 136 -5.68 -12.73 -14.75
N VAL A 137 -4.48 -13.20 -14.43
CA VAL A 137 -4.04 -13.35 -13.04
C VAL A 137 -4.00 -11.99 -12.35
N PHE A 138 -3.50 -10.96 -13.04
CA PHE A 138 -3.51 -9.59 -12.54
C PHE A 138 -4.94 -9.14 -12.18
N ALA A 139 -5.88 -9.31 -13.10
CA ALA A 139 -7.26 -8.86 -12.88
C ALA A 139 -7.92 -9.59 -11.70
N ASP A 140 -7.81 -10.91 -11.63
CA ASP A 140 -8.37 -11.69 -10.53
C ASP A 140 -7.73 -11.33 -9.17
N TYR A 141 -6.43 -11.03 -9.15
CA TYR A 141 -5.71 -10.68 -7.93
C TYR A 141 -6.04 -9.27 -7.43
N TYR A 142 -6.01 -8.26 -8.32
CA TYR A 142 -6.27 -6.87 -7.94
C TYR A 142 -7.76 -6.48 -7.93
N ALA A 143 -8.65 -7.40 -8.32
CA ALA A 143 -10.09 -7.25 -8.08
C ALA A 143 -10.48 -7.42 -6.60
N ASN A 144 -9.51 -7.70 -5.71
CA ASN A 144 -9.74 -7.98 -4.30
C ASN A 144 -10.45 -6.81 -3.60
N ASP A 145 -11.56 -7.13 -2.94
CA ASP A 145 -12.46 -6.19 -2.27
C ASP A 145 -11.82 -5.54 -1.02
N VAL A 146 -11.00 -6.30 -0.28
CA VAL A 146 -10.32 -5.80 0.92
C VAL A 146 -9.25 -4.77 0.54
N LEU A 147 -8.46 -5.04 -0.51
CA LEU A 147 -7.47 -4.09 -1.02
C LEU A 147 -8.14 -2.77 -1.44
N ALA A 148 -9.24 -2.87 -2.18
CA ALA A 148 -10.00 -1.70 -2.62
C ALA A 148 -10.67 -0.96 -1.45
N LEU A 149 -11.25 -1.69 -0.48
CA LEU A 149 -11.88 -1.13 0.71
C LEU A 149 -10.92 -0.26 1.51
N VAL A 150 -9.76 -0.81 1.88
CA VAL A 150 -8.79 -0.09 2.73
C VAL A 150 -8.17 1.08 1.97
N SER A 151 -7.84 0.88 0.69
CA SER A 151 -7.30 1.96 -0.15
C SER A 151 -8.30 3.12 -0.29
N ARG A 152 -9.56 2.83 -0.55
CA ARG A 152 -10.62 3.86 -0.60
C ARG A 152 -10.89 4.53 0.75
N ALA A 153 -10.84 3.76 1.84
CA ALA A 153 -11.05 4.32 3.17
C ALA A 153 -9.98 5.33 3.52
N TRP A 154 -8.71 5.03 3.25
CA TRP A 154 -7.59 5.90 3.63
C TRP A 154 -7.31 7.01 2.62
N LEU A 155 -7.35 6.71 1.32
CA LEU A 155 -6.86 7.61 0.26
C LEU A 155 -7.98 8.26 -0.56
N GLY A 156 -9.22 7.79 -0.42
CA GLY A 156 -10.31 8.22 -1.28
C GLY A 156 -10.26 7.60 -2.69
N PRO A 157 -11.08 8.09 -3.62
CA PRO A 157 -11.08 7.63 -5.00
C PRO A 157 -9.82 8.08 -5.77
N GLY A 158 -9.53 7.39 -6.86
CA GLY A 158 -8.39 7.73 -7.74
C GLY A 158 -7.02 7.35 -7.18
N TYR A 159 -6.98 6.53 -6.13
CA TYR A 159 -5.72 6.02 -5.59
C TYR A 159 -4.91 5.24 -6.64
N GLN A 160 -3.61 5.20 -6.47
CA GLN A 160 -2.64 4.58 -7.37
C GLN A 160 -1.96 3.42 -6.68
N VAL A 161 -2.18 2.19 -7.15
CA VAL A 161 -1.51 1.01 -6.63
C VAL A 161 -0.15 0.85 -7.29
N THR A 162 0.90 0.66 -6.51
CA THR A 162 2.18 0.08 -6.92
C THR A 162 2.49 -1.10 -6.03
N SER A 163 3.33 -2.02 -6.46
CA SER A 163 3.67 -3.18 -5.64
C SER A 163 5.04 -3.75 -5.93
N GLN A 164 5.60 -4.40 -4.91
CA GLN A 164 6.89 -5.06 -4.97
C GLN A 164 6.77 -6.43 -4.33
N VAL A 165 7.25 -7.46 -5.00
CA VAL A 165 7.34 -8.77 -4.36
C VAL A 165 8.65 -8.86 -3.59
N ASN A 166 8.57 -9.27 -2.35
CA ASN A 166 9.71 -9.48 -1.48
C ASN A 166 9.71 -10.91 -0.95
N VAL A 167 10.82 -11.61 -1.21
CA VAL A 167 11.08 -12.95 -0.67
C VAL A 167 12.25 -12.86 0.30
N VAL A 168 12.05 -13.35 1.51
CA VAL A 168 13.09 -13.42 2.55
C VAL A 168 13.37 -14.88 2.85
N ASN A 169 14.56 -15.33 2.46
CA ASN A 169 14.99 -16.70 2.66
C ASN A 169 15.32 -16.96 4.14
N PRO A 170 15.34 -18.24 4.59
CA PRO A 170 15.86 -18.61 5.90
C PRO A 170 17.23 -17.97 6.18
N GLY A 171 17.38 -17.34 7.35
CA GLY A 171 18.58 -16.59 7.73
C GLY A 171 18.60 -15.12 7.28
N GLY A 172 17.60 -14.65 6.54
CA GLY A 172 17.47 -13.23 6.23
C GLY A 172 17.30 -12.39 7.49
N VAL A 173 18.07 -11.30 7.62
CA VAL A 173 18.11 -10.49 8.84
C VAL A 173 17.05 -9.39 8.82
N ALA A 174 16.62 -8.97 10.02
CA ALA A 174 15.68 -7.88 10.21
C ALA A 174 16.20 -6.55 9.66
N GLN A 175 15.29 -5.71 9.21
CA GLN A 175 15.58 -4.32 8.91
C GLN A 175 15.60 -3.49 10.22
N ALA A 176 16.36 -2.40 10.21
CA ALA A 176 16.22 -1.37 11.22
C ALA A 176 14.80 -0.77 11.15
N ALA A 177 14.25 -0.37 12.29
CA ALA A 177 12.98 0.33 12.30
C ALA A 177 13.06 1.61 11.47
N HIS A 178 12.01 1.88 10.71
CA HIS A 178 11.94 3.07 9.86
C HIS A 178 10.50 3.57 9.72
N ARG A 179 10.36 4.78 9.22
CA ARG A 179 9.13 5.32 8.63
C ARG A 179 9.36 5.44 7.14
N ASP A 180 8.37 5.05 6.39
CA ASP A 180 8.43 5.15 4.93
C ASP A 180 7.74 6.41 4.41
N TYR A 181 7.89 6.60 3.11
CA TYR A 181 7.36 7.62 2.22
C TYR A 181 7.81 9.04 2.48
N HIS A 182 7.98 9.71 1.40
CA HIS A 182 8.40 11.10 1.26
C HIS A 182 9.54 11.45 2.22
N LEU A 183 9.20 11.94 3.41
CA LEU A 183 10.19 12.34 4.43
C LEU A 183 11.01 11.16 4.98
N GLY A 184 10.46 9.95 4.97
CA GLY A 184 11.17 8.74 5.43
C GLY A 184 12.37 8.36 4.56
N PHE A 185 12.37 8.75 3.27
CA PHE A 185 13.47 8.52 2.33
C PHE A 185 14.50 9.65 2.31
N LEU A 186 14.27 10.71 3.07
CA LEU A 186 15.18 11.86 3.15
C LEU A 186 16.16 11.71 4.33
N SER A 187 17.29 12.42 4.27
CA SER A 187 18.13 12.59 5.45
C SER A 187 17.39 13.42 6.52
N ASP A 188 17.88 13.39 7.76
CA ASP A 188 17.28 14.20 8.84
C ASP A 188 17.34 15.69 8.51
N GLU A 189 18.45 16.15 7.97
CA GLU A 189 18.65 17.53 7.52
C GLU A 189 17.67 17.94 6.41
N GLN A 190 17.41 17.04 5.46
CA GLN A 190 16.42 17.28 4.42
C GLN A 190 15.00 17.28 4.96
N ALA A 191 14.67 16.37 5.88
CA ALA A 191 13.36 16.30 6.50
C ALA A 191 13.07 17.52 7.39
N GLU A 192 14.07 18.03 8.12
CA GLU A 192 13.98 19.24 8.94
C GLU A 192 13.67 20.50 8.10
N ALA A 193 14.05 20.50 6.82
CA ALA A 193 13.74 21.61 5.91
C ALA A 193 12.23 21.73 5.56
N TYR A 194 11.41 20.78 5.97
CA TYR A 194 9.97 20.83 5.75
C TYR A 194 9.20 21.29 7.00
N PRO A 195 8.17 22.14 6.84
CA PRO A 195 7.37 22.60 7.96
C PRO A 195 6.52 21.47 8.58
N ALA A 196 6.14 21.60 9.84
CA ALA A 196 5.46 20.56 10.61
C ALA A 196 4.16 20.03 9.95
N HIS A 197 3.40 20.89 9.24
CA HIS A 197 2.21 20.44 8.54
C HIS A 197 2.51 19.46 7.39
N VAL A 198 3.70 19.53 6.77
CA VAL A 198 4.14 18.56 5.75
C VAL A 198 4.50 17.22 6.39
N HIS A 199 5.07 17.23 7.60
CA HIS A 199 5.30 15.99 8.38
C HIS A 199 3.97 15.27 8.68
N ARG A 200 2.89 16.01 8.95
CA ARG A 200 1.55 15.45 9.13
C ARG A 200 0.91 15.01 7.81
N LEU A 201 1.15 15.74 6.72
CA LEU A 201 0.59 15.45 5.41
C LEU A 201 1.20 14.18 4.80
N SER A 202 2.52 13.98 4.95
CA SER A 202 3.25 12.88 4.31
C SER A 202 2.57 11.51 4.49
N PRO A 203 2.25 11.05 5.71
CA PRO A 203 1.66 9.73 5.89
C PRO A 203 0.21 9.60 5.41
N VAL A 204 -0.53 10.70 5.23
CA VAL A 204 -1.92 10.61 4.75
C VAL A 204 -2.02 10.51 3.22
N LEU A 205 -0.93 10.72 2.51
CA LEU A 205 -0.86 10.58 1.05
C LEU A 205 -0.55 9.17 0.58
N THR A 206 -0.29 8.24 1.49
CA THR A 206 0.12 6.88 1.16
C THR A 206 -0.44 5.87 2.16
N LEU A 207 -0.68 4.65 1.68
CA LEU A 207 -1.02 3.48 2.46
C LEU A 207 -0.02 2.37 2.13
N GLN A 208 0.53 1.75 3.16
CA GLN A 208 1.33 0.54 2.98
C GLN A 208 0.52 -0.71 3.32
N GLY A 209 0.85 -1.80 2.65
CA GLY A 209 0.25 -3.08 2.94
C GLY A 209 1.11 -4.24 2.46
N ALA A 210 0.71 -5.43 2.84
CA ALA A 210 1.32 -6.67 2.38
C ALA A 210 0.26 -7.76 2.27
N VAL A 211 0.30 -8.53 1.19
CA VAL A 211 -0.44 -9.78 1.05
C VAL A 211 0.52 -10.93 1.26
N ALA A 212 0.15 -11.85 2.15
CA ALA A 212 0.93 -13.05 2.42
C ALA A 212 0.76 -14.09 1.30
N HIS A 213 1.85 -14.46 0.64
CA HIS A 213 1.88 -15.48 -0.42
C HIS A 213 2.26 -16.89 0.09
N CYS A 214 2.55 -16.99 1.37
CA CYS A 214 2.77 -18.24 2.11
C CYS A 214 2.30 -18.07 3.54
N ASP A 215 2.20 -19.13 4.30
CA ASP A 215 2.06 -19.03 5.74
C ASP A 215 3.33 -18.41 6.33
N MET A 216 3.12 -17.44 7.21
CA MET A 216 4.18 -16.65 7.85
C MET A 216 4.08 -16.76 9.36
N PRO A 217 4.52 -17.89 9.97
CA PRO A 217 4.64 -17.95 11.41
C PRO A 217 5.66 -16.92 11.91
N VAL A 218 5.60 -16.56 13.19
CA VAL A 218 6.43 -15.48 13.77
C VAL A 218 7.93 -15.72 13.52
N GLU A 219 8.39 -16.97 13.56
CA GLU A 219 9.78 -17.34 13.29
C GLU A 219 10.23 -17.07 11.84
N SER A 220 9.30 -16.99 10.89
CA SER A 220 9.61 -16.58 9.50
C SER A 220 9.87 -15.09 9.37
N GLY A 221 9.64 -14.32 10.43
CA GLY A 221 9.93 -12.90 10.52
C GLY A 221 8.97 -11.98 9.75
N PRO A 222 7.63 -12.12 9.88
CA PRO A 222 6.72 -11.12 9.34
C PRO A 222 7.05 -9.72 9.84
N THR A 223 6.42 -8.70 9.29
CA THR A 223 6.72 -7.31 9.61
C THR A 223 6.57 -7.03 11.11
N LEU A 224 7.56 -6.33 11.66
CA LEU A 224 7.57 -5.80 13.02
C LEU A 224 6.88 -4.44 12.99
N TYR A 225 5.99 -4.17 13.95
CA TYR A 225 5.29 -2.90 14.07
C TYR A 225 5.42 -2.33 15.48
N LEU A 226 5.40 -1.01 15.61
CA LEU A 226 5.18 -0.35 16.89
C LEU A 226 3.85 0.43 16.81
N PRO A 227 2.73 -0.16 17.28
CA PRO A 227 1.42 0.48 17.22
C PRO A 227 1.43 1.87 17.84
N TYR A 228 0.59 2.78 17.32
CA TYR A 228 0.47 4.19 17.70
C TYR A 228 1.67 5.09 17.39
N SER A 229 2.79 4.56 16.93
CA SER A 229 3.99 5.37 16.68
C SER A 229 3.82 6.42 15.57
N GLN A 230 2.84 6.25 14.66
CA GLN A 230 2.50 7.26 13.65
C GLN A 230 1.97 8.56 14.26
N THR A 231 1.43 8.51 15.48
CA THR A 231 0.87 9.69 16.15
C THR A 231 1.93 10.63 16.72
N TYR A 232 3.18 10.22 16.73
CA TYR A 232 4.29 11.05 17.19
C TYR A 232 4.77 11.98 16.06
N GLU A 233 4.46 13.28 16.18
CA GLU A 233 4.70 14.27 15.13
C GLU A 233 6.17 14.37 14.70
N PRO A 234 7.18 14.46 15.61
CA PRO A 234 8.59 14.53 15.21
C PRO A 234 9.17 13.20 14.67
N GLY A 235 8.35 12.19 14.46
CA GLY A 235 8.80 10.82 14.18
C GLY A 235 9.69 10.65 12.97
N TYR A 236 9.59 11.50 11.94
CA TYR A 236 10.50 11.46 10.79
C TYR A 236 11.93 11.95 11.12
N LEU A 237 12.09 12.72 12.20
CA LEU A 237 13.38 13.16 12.72
C LEU A 237 13.87 12.27 13.87
N ALA A 238 12.98 11.46 14.45
CA ALA A 238 13.26 10.65 15.63
C ALA A 238 13.71 9.22 15.30
N TRP A 239 13.17 8.59 14.27
CA TRP A 239 13.27 7.16 14.07
C TRP A 239 14.71 6.63 13.91
N ARG A 240 15.64 7.44 13.39
CA ARG A 240 17.06 7.06 13.24
C ARG A 240 17.86 7.16 14.53
N ARG A 241 17.32 7.82 15.54
CA ARG A 241 18.04 8.04 16.81
C ARG A 241 18.16 6.74 17.59
N PRO A 242 19.33 6.48 18.19
CA PRO A 242 19.61 5.21 18.88
C PRO A 242 18.56 4.84 19.94
N GLU A 243 18.12 5.82 20.75
CA GLU A 243 17.14 5.59 21.81
C GLU A 243 15.77 5.14 21.30
N PHE A 244 15.33 5.63 20.12
CA PHE A 244 14.10 5.20 19.48
C PHE A 244 14.24 3.81 18.82
N GLN A 245 15.42 3.52 18.25
CA GLN A 245 15.72 2.20 17.70
C GLN A 245 15.76 1.14 18.80
N GLU A 246 16.39 1.43 19.96
CA GLU A 246 16.41 0.51 21.09
C GLU A 246 15.01 0.31 21.70
N TYR A 247 14.21 1.37 21.78
CA TYR A 247 12.82 1.27 22.23
C TYR A 247 11.99 0.38 21.28
N PHE A 248 12.12 0.56 19.97
CA PHE A 248 11.46 -0.30 18.99
C PHE A 248 11.86 -1.77 19.16
N LYS A 249 13.15 -2.05 19.26
CA LYS A 249 13.64 -3.43 19.46
C LYS A 249 13.02 -4.10 20.69
N ALA A 250 12.78 -3.34 21.75
CA ALA A 250 12.23 -3.85 23.00
C ALA A 250 10.71 -3.97 23.02
N ARG A 251 9.98 -3.24 22.15
CA ARG A 251 8.53 -3.05 22.26
C ARG A 251 7.71 -3.31 21.00
N HIS A 252 8.35 -3.65 19.90
CA HIS A 252 7.62 -3.99 18.68
C HIS A 252 6.73 -5.22 18.89
N VAL A 253 5.70 -5.30 18.09
CA VAL A 253 4.81 -6.46 17.98
C VAL A 253 4.96 -7.12 16.61
N GLN A 254 4.59 -8.39 16.52
CA GLN A 254 4.71 -9.17 15.30
C GLN A 254 3.61 -10.22 15.25
N LEU A 255 2.77 -10.16 14.23
CA LEU A 255 1.67 -11.11 14.07
C LEU A 255 1.99 -12.14 12.98
N PRO A 256 1.66 -13.43 13.20
CA PRO A 256 1.69 -14.41 12.13
C PRO A 256 0.61 -14.11 11.10
N LEU A 257 0.85 -14.45 9.83
CA LEU A 257 -0.13 -14.35 8.75
C LEU A 257 -0.27 -15.71 8.08
N ALA A 258 -1.48 -16.08 7.74
CA ALA A 258 -1.74 -17.20 6.84
C ALA A 258 -1.65 -16.72 5.38
N LYS A 259 -1.40 -17.64 4.45
CA LYS A 259 -1.47 -17.34 3.00
C LYS A 259 -2.85 -16.77 2.65
N GLY A 260 -2.86 -15.63 1.97
CA GLY A 260 -4.08 -14.91 1.61
C GLY A 260 -4.57 -13.89 2.64
N ASP A 261 -3.93 -13.80 3.81
CA ASP A 261 -4.13 -12.67 4.72
C ASP A 261 -3.49 -11.39 4.16
N ALA A 262 -4.02 -10.25 4.56
CA ALA A 262 -3.43 -8.95 4.23
C ALA A 262 -3.28 -8.07 5.47
N ALA A 263 -2.16 -7.39 5.57
CA ALA A 263 -1.92 -6.37 6.59
C ALA A 263 -1.78 -5.00 5.92
N PHE A 264 -2.39 -3.96 6.52
CA PHE A 264 -2.23 -2.57 6.07
C PHE A 264 -1.85 -1.69 7.23
N PHE A 265 -1.07 -0.66 6.95
CA PHE A 265 -0.63 0.25 7.99
C PHE A 265 -0.33 1.66 7.44
N ASN A 266 -0.42 2.62 8.34
CA ASN A 266 0.00 3.98 8.08
C ASN A 266 1.54 4.01 7.92
N PRO A 267 2.10 4.57 6.85
CA PRO A 267 3.54 4.54 6.59
C PRO A 267 4.40 5.23 7.67
N ALA A 268 3.79 6.07 8.50
CA ALA A 268 4.46 6.68 9.65
C ALA A 268 4.52 5.78 10.90
N VAL A 269 3.89 4.60 10.90
CA VAL A 269 4.13 3.58 11.93
C VAL A 269 5.59 3.15 11.84
N LEU A 270 6.30 3.14 12.96
CA LEU A 270 7.63 2.53 13.02
C LEU A 270 7.50 1.04 12.75
N HIS A 271 8.18 0.57 11.71
CA HIS A 271 8.10 -0.82 11.26
C HIS A 271 9.42 -1.29 10.64
N GLY A 272 9.51 -2.57 10.37
CA GLY A 272 10.64 -3.16 9.65
C GLY A 272 10.40 -4.65 9.40
N ALA A 273 11.08 -5.22 8.41
CA ALA A 273 11.05 -6.66 8.20
C ALA A 273 11.68 -7.38 9.38
N GLY A 274 11.03 -8.46 9.86
CA GLY A 274 11.59 -9.32 10.88
C GLY A 274 12.65 -10.29 10.35
N THR A 275 13.51 -10.79 11.24
CA THR A 275 14.49 -11.86 10.89
C THR A 275 13.77 -13.16 10.61
N ASN A 276 14.05 -13.77 9.47
CA ASN A 276 13.59 -15.12 9.17
C ASN A 276 14.50 -16.16 9.89
N ARG A 277 14.01 -16.68 11.01
CA ARG A 277 14.70 -17.70 11.83
C ARG A 277 14.19 -19.11 11.52
N SER A 278 13.21 -19.24 10.61
CA SER A 278 12.73 -20.56 10.19
C SER A 278 13.82 -21.32 9.43
N VAL A 279 13.68 -22.62 9.38
CA VAL A 279 14.64 -23.49 8.68
C VAL A 279 14.28 -23.69 7.21
N ASP A 280 13.00 -23.50 6.83
CA ASP A 280 12.43 -23.91 5.56
C ASP A 280 11.42 -22.93 4.96
N VAL A 281 10.94 -21.93 5.69
CA VAL A 281 9.97 -20.97 5.17
C VAL A 281 10.68 -19.92 4.31
N ARG A 282 10.48 -20.03 3.01
CA ARG A 282 10.81 -18.97 2.06
C ARG A 282 9.66 -17.94 2.09
N ARG A 283 9.78 -16.95 2.98
CA ARG A 283 8.73 -15.97 3.25
C ARG A 283 8.53 -15.04 2.05
N MET A 284 7.37 -15.13 1.41
CA MET A 284 7.02 -14.32 0.25
C MET A 284 5.81 -13.44 0.53
N ALA A 285 5.93 -12.15 0.25
CA ALA A 285 4.86 -11.17 0.33
C ALA A 285 4.84 -10.27 -0.90
N ASN A 286 3.63 -9.90 -1.34
CA ASN A 286 3.44 -8.77 -2.24
C ASN A 286 3.22 -7.51 -1.40
N LEU A 287 4.21 -6.63 -1.39
CA LEU A 287 4.20 -5.36 -0.65
C LEU A 287 3.45 -4.32 -1.48
N LEU A 288 2.32 -3.86 -0.95
CA LEU A 288 1.48 -2.87 -1.60
C LEU A 288 1.88 -1.47 -1.15
N GLN A 289 2.06 -0.60 -2.12
CA GLN A 289 2.40 0.80 -1.94
C GLN A 289 1.35 1.62 -2.66
N VAL A 290 0.34 2.08 -1.93
CA VAL A 290 -0.80 2.77 -2.53
C VAL A 290 -0.70 4.26 -2.25
N SER A 291 -0.69 5.07 -3.30
CA SER A 291 -0.63 6.53 -3.20
C SER A 291 -1.99 7.15 -3.47
N SER A 292 -2.26 8.29 -2.85
CA SER A 292 -3.45 9.08 -3.15
C SER A 292 -3.43 9.60 -4.59
N ALA A 293 -4.58 10.03 -5.08
CA ALA A 293 -4.68 10.75 -6.34
C ALA A 293 -3.75 11.97 -6.42
N PHE A 294 -3.46 12.60 -5.28
CA PHE A 294 -2.68 13.84 -5.18
C PHE A 294 -1.19 13.59 -4.87
N GLY A 295 -0.84 12.38 -4.43
CA GLY A 295 0.53 11.99 -4.10
C GLY A 295 1.25 11.39 -5.29
N ARG A 296 2.58 11.47 -5.28
CA ARG A 296 3.37 10.72 -6.25
C ARG A 296 3.45 9.27 -5.82
N ALA A 297 3.20 8.36 -6.77
CA ALA A 297 3.43 6.94 -6.56
C ALA A 297 4.92 6.66 -6.33
N MET A 298 5.24 5.61 -5.57
CA MET A 298 6.62 5.22 -5.29
C MET A 298 7.34 4.76 -6.56
N GLU A 299 6.63 4.08 -7.45
CA GLU A 299 7.18 3.54 -8.68
C GLU A 299 6.49 4.18 -9.90
N SER A 300 7.25 4.38 -10.95
CA SER A 300 6.72 4.77 -12.25
C SER A 300 6.11 3.53 -12.91
N VAL A 301 4.81 3.55 -13.12
CA VAL A 301 4.05 2.49 -13.79
C VAL A 301 3.57 3.00 -15.14
N ASP A 302 3.82 2.26 -16.20
CA ASP A 302 3.20 2.52 -17.51
C ASP A 302 1.71 2.13 -17.47
N ARG A 303 0.90 3.06 -16.95
CA ARG A 303 -0.56 2.86 -16.83
C ARG A 303 -1.26 2.66 -18.17
N GLU A 304 -0.72 3.20 -19.25
CA GLU A 304 -1.26 2.96 -20.58
C GLU A 304 -1.03 1.51 -21.03
N ALA A 305 0.19 1.00 -20.86
CA ALA A 305 0.51 -0.38 -21.19
C ALA A 305 -0.30 -1.37 -20.32
N VAL A 306 -0.35 -1.14 -18.99
CA VAL A 306 -1.14 -1.96 -18.07
C VAL A 306 -2.63 -1.95 -18.46
N THR A 307 -3.21 -0.78 -18.69
CA THR A 307 -4.61 -0.64 -19.07
C THR A 307 -4.92 -1.37 -20.38
N ASN A 308 -4.04 -1.22 -21.39
CA ASN A 308 -4.20 -1.88 -22.68
C ASN A 308 -4.09 -3.42 -22.56
N ALA A 309 -3.25 -3.94 -21.69
CA ALA A 309 -3.13 -5.38 -21.45
C ALA A 309 -4.35 -5.95 -20.72
N VAL A 310 -4.90 -5.21 -19.75
CA VAL A 310 -5.98 -5.67 -18.87
C VAL A 310 -7.38 -5.47 -19.48
N TYR A 311 -7.57 -4.48 -20.34
CA TYR A 311 -8.89 -4.15 -20.91
C TYR A 311 -9.60 -5.32 -21.64
N PRO A 312 -8.94 -6.17 -22.45
CA PRO A 312 -9.58 -7.35 -23.02
C PRO A 312 -10.18 -8.29 -21.97
N VAL A 313 -9.49 -8.44 -20.84
CA VAL A 313 -9.96 -9.24 -19.70
C VAL A 313 -11.20 -8.62 -19.09
N LEU A 314 -11.18 -7.31 -18.81
CA LEU A 314 -12.33 -6.56 -18.28
C LEU A 314 -13.57 -6.74 -19.17
N ARG A 315 -13.42 -6.59 -20.49
CA ARG A 315 -14.52 -6.77 -21.44
C ARG A 315 -15.10 -8.18 -21.42
N ARG A 316 -14.23 -9.18 -21.43
CA ARG A 316 -14.66 -10.56 -21.39
C ARG A 316 -15.38 -10.87 -20.08
N ARG A 317 -14.79 -10.51 -18.93
CA ARG A 317 -15.37 -10.72 -17.61
C ARG A 317 -16.72 -10.00 -17.44
N GLN A 318 -16.85 -8.80 -18.00
CA GLN A 318 -18.14 -8.08 -18.04
C GLN A 318 -19.20 -8.88 -18.81
N THR A 319 -18.84 -9.46 -19.95
CA THR A 319 -19.76 -10.28 -20.76
C THR A 319 -20.12 -11.59 -20.04
N GLU A 320 -19.20 -12.14 -19.26
CA GLU A 320 -19.39 -13.33 -18.43
C GLU A 320 -20.19 -13.05 -17.13
N GLY A 321 -20.55 -11.78 -16.86
CA GLY A 321 -21.36 -11.38 -15.72
C GLY A 321 -20.58 -11.02 -14.46
N ALA A 322 -19.33 -10.64 -14.58
CA ALA A 322 -18.57 -10.09 -13.44
C ALA A 322 -19.30 -8.89 -12.81
N SER A 323 -19.23 -8.77 -11.48
CA SER A 323 -19.85 -7.66 -10.76
C SER A 323 -19.23 -6.31 -11.14
N GLN A 324 -20.03 -5.24 -11.01
CA GLN A 324 -19.53 -3.88 -11.24
C GLN A 324 -18.36 -3.55 -10.29
N ASP A 325 -18.42 -4.01 -9.04
CA ASP A 325 -17.35 -3.79 -8.07
C ASP A 325 -16.06 -4.49 -8.49
N TRP A 326 -16.13 -5.73 -8.98
CA TRP A 326 -14.96 -6.43 -9.52
C TRP A 326 -14.29 -5.63 -10.64
N LEU A 327 -15.10 -5.12 -11.60
CA LEU A 327 -14.59 -4.28 -12.70
C LEU A 327 -13.96 -3.00 -12.19
N GLU A 328 -14.61 -2.30 -11.26
CA GLU A 328 -14.11 -1.05 -10.69
C GLU A 328 -12.82 -1.23 -9.89
N HIS A 329 -12.66 -2.35 -9.17
CA HIS A 329 -11.42 -2.63 -8.44
C HIS A 329 -10.25 -2.85 -9.40
N VAL A 330 -10.47 -3.59 -10.49
CA VAL A 330 -9.43 -3.79 -11.52
C VAL A 330 -9.10 -2.48 -12.23
N VAL A 331 -10.10 -1.66 -12.57
CA VAL A 331 -9.86 -0.33 -13.17
C VAL A 331 -9.04 0.55 -12.23
N ALA A 332 -9.36 0.56 -10.93
CA ALA A 332 -8.62 1.35 -9.95
C ALA A 332 -7.16 0.90 -9.79
N ALA A 333 -6.86 -0.39 -9.99
CA ALA A 333 -5.50 -0.91 -9.93
C ALA A 333 -4.70 -0.69 -11.23
N SER A 334 -5.37 -0.59 -12.39
CA SER A 334 -4.73 -0.57 -13.70
C SER A 334 -4.60 0.82 -14.32
N ALA A 335 -5.59 1.69 -14.14
CA ALA A 335 -5.70 2.97 -14.84
C ALA A 335 -5.47 4.16 -13.90
N GLU A 336 -4.91 5.25 -14.44
CA GLU A 336 -4.76 6.50 -13.71
C GLU A 336 -6.13 7.11 -13.39
N GLY A 337 -6.40 7.29 -12.09
CA GLY A 337 -7.71 7.75 -11.60
C GLY A 337 -7.84 9.26 -11.43
N TYR A 338 -6.76 10.03 -11.63
CA TYR A 338 -6.74 11.48 -11.46
C TYR A 338 -6.36 12.17 -12.78
N PRO A 339 -7.08 13.23 -13.19
CA PRO A 339 -6.86 13.86 -14.51
C PRO A 339 -5.60 14.73 -14.59
N PHE A 340 -5.00 15.13 -13.47
CA PHE A 340 -3.83 16.00 -13.46
C PHE A 340 -2.53 15.23 -13.19
N PRO A 341 -1.38 15.70 -13.73
CA PRO A 341 -1.21 16.89 -14.55
C PRO A 341 -1.82 16.76 -15.94
N THR A 342 -2.25 17.88 -16.50
CA THR A 342 -2.77 17.99 -17.87
C THR A 342 -2.44 19.37 -18.46
N ASN A 343 -2.63 19.52 -19.77
CA ASN A 343 -2.54 20.79 -20.46
C ASN A 343 -3.97 21.27 -20.80
N LEU A 344 -4.47 22.26 -20.08
CA LEU A 344 -5.84 22.74 -20.26
C LEU A 344 -6.08 23.49 -21.56
N ASP A 345 -5.04 23.92 -22.27
CA ASP A 345 -5.16 24.52 -23.60
C ASP A 345 -5.50 23.49 -24.68
N SER A 346 -4.93 22.28 -24.57
CA SER A 346 -5.10 21.18 -25.53
C SER A 346 -6.08 20.10 -25.06
N ASP A 347 -6.36 20.02 -23.75
CA ASP A 347 -7.31 19.10 -23.12
C ASP A 347 -8.28 19.86 -22.21
N PRO A 348 -9.09 20.80 -22.75
CA PRO A 348 -10.02 21.57 -21.95
C PRO A 348 -11.13 20.68 -21.37
N PRO A 349 -11.61 20.97 -20.14
CA PRO A 349 -12.76 20.25 -19.58
C PRO A 349 -14.02 20.55 -20.40
N VAL A 350 -14.78 19.50 -20.71
CA VAL A 350 -16.00 19.58 -21.53
C VAL A 350 -17.12 19.59 -20.52
N ASP A 351 -17.68 19.52 -19.78
CA ASP A 351 -18.80 19.45 -18.82
C ASP A 351 -18.31 19.35 -17.35
N GLY A 352 -17.24 20.07 -17.00
CA GLY A 352 -16.71 20.02 -15.65
C GLY A 352 -15.52 20.96 -15.43
N MET A 353 -14.76 20.70 -14.38
CA MET A 353 -13.57 21.47 -14.01
C MET A 353 -12.25 20.76 -14.39
N ALA A 354 -12.32 19.53 -14.89
CA ALA A 354 -11.17 18.72 -15.26
C ALA A 354 -11.50 17.85 -16.48
N PRO A 355 -10.52 17.53 -17.33
CA PRO A 355 -10.72 16.54 -18.39
C PRO A 355 -10.91 15.12 -17.79
N PRO A 356 -11.40 14.16 -18.61
CA PRO A 356 -11.53 12.78 -18.14
C PRO A 356 -10.18 12.18 -17.72
N SER A 357 -10.16 11.44 -16.62
CA SER A 357 -9.00 10.62 -16.28
C SER A 357 -8.90 9.39 -17.20
N GLN A 358 -7.76 8.69 -17.15
CA GLN A 358 -7.59 7.43 -17.85
C GLN A 358 -8.62 6.38 -17.40
N ALA A 359 -8.90 6.29 -16.10
CA ALA A 359 -9.93 5.42 -15.54
C ALA A 359 -11.35 5.76 -16.07
N ASP A 360 -11.66 7.06 -16.26
CA ASP A 360 -12.95 7.48 -16.83
C ASP A 360 -13.10 7.04 -18.29
N LEU A 361 -12.02 7.08 -19.07
CA LEU A 361 -12.01 6.55 -20.44
C LEU A 361 -12.24 5.04 -20.45
N VAL A 362 -11.61 4.28 -19.54
CA VAL A 362 -11.85 2.83 -19.42
C VAL A 362 -13.29 2.54 -19.04
N ARG A 363 -13.84 3.23 -18.05
CA ARG A 363 -15.25 3.09 -17.65
C ARG A 363 -16.21 3.38 -18.80
N ARG A 364 -15.93 4.44 -19.57
CA ARG A 364 -16.70 4.79 -20.78
C ARG A 364 -16.59 3.69 -21.82
N ALA A 365 -15.39 3.21 -22.09
CA ALA A 365 -15.13 2.14 -23.05
C ALA A 365 -15.90 0.85 -22.69
N LEU A 366 -15.96 0.50 -21.41
CA LEU A 366 -16.74 -0.65 -20.94
C LEU A 366 -18.24 -0.43 -21.13
N ARG A 367 -18.78 0.74 -20.76
CA ARG A 367 -20.21 1.06 -20.94
C ARG A 367 -20.65 1.05 -22.39
N GLU A 368 -19.83 1.59 -23.28
CA GLU A 368 -20.11 1.73 -24.72
C GLU A 368 -19.65 0.52 -25.55
N GLY A 369 -19.01 -0.46 -24.91
CA GLY A 369 -18.57 -1.70 -25.57
C GLY A 369 -17.45 -1.49 -26.60
N TRP A 370 -16.52 -0.56 -26.36
CA TRP A 370 -15.46 -0.24 -27.30
C TRP A 370 -14.57 -1.44 -27.60
N ALA A 371 -14.16 -1.56 -28.87
CA ALA A 371 -13.09 -2.50 -29.20
C ALA A 371 -11.75 -2.05 -28.57
N THR A 372 -10.88 -3.00 -28.24
CA THR A 372 -9.57 -2.71 -27.63
C THR A 372 -8.75 -1.67 -28.38
N ARG A 373 -8.82 -1.70 -29.73
CA ARG A 373 -8.13 -0.72 -30.56
C ARG A 373 -8.65 0.70 -30.34
N VAL A 374 -9.96 0.86 -30.15
CA VAL A 374 -10.59 2.18 -29.94
C VAL A 374 -10.12 2.76 -28.62
N LEU A 375 -10.14 1.97 -27.53
CA LEU A 375 -9.63 2.43 -26.24
C LEU A 375 -8.16 2.83 -26.33
N ARG A 376 -7.33 2.00 -26.98
CA ARG A 376 -5.89 2.30 -27.16
C ARG A 376 -5.65 3.62 -27.86
N ASP A 377 -6.39 3.85 -28.96
CA ASP A 377 -6.25 5.08 -29.75
C ASP A 377 -6.70 6.30 -28.92
N GLU A 378 -7.77 6.18 -28.13
CA GLU A 378 -8.26 7.24 -27.23
C GLU A 378 -7.29 7.52 -26.07
N LEU A 379 -6.70 6.48 -25.47
CA LEU A 379 -5.69 6.66 -24.41
C LEU A 379 -4.45 7.40 -24.94
N ARG A 380 -3.97 7.04 -26.12
CA ARG A 380 -2.87 7.74 -26.79
C ARG A 380 -3.22 9.18 -27.14
N ALA A 381 -4.41 9.41 -27.65
CA ALA A 381 -4.89 10.76 -27.96
C ALA A 381 -4.99 11.61 -26.68
N ALA A 382 -5.47 11.03 -25.56
CA ALA A 382 -5.52 11.71 -24.28
C ALA A 382 -4.12 12.00 -23.73
N ALA A 383 -3.17 11.06 -23.83
CA ALA A 383 -1.78 11.28 -23.45
C ALA A 383 -1.15 12.41 -24.26
N ALA A 384 -1.31 12.40 -25.57
CA ALA A 384 -0.78 13.44 -26.47
C ALA A 384 -1.35 14.84 -26.16
N ARG A 385 -2.63 14.95 -25.76
CA ARG A 385 -3.20 16.23 -25.34
C ARG A 385 -2.63 16.77 -24.03
N ARG A 386 -2.07 15.92 -23.18
CA ARG A 386 -1.43 16.32 -21.91
C ARG A 386 -0.02 16.84 -22.08
N GLU A 387 0.63 16.48 -23.17
CA GLU A 387 1.97 16.98 -23.50
C GLU A 387 1.91 18.43 -23.98
N SER A 388 2.94 19.19 -23.71
CA SER A 388 3.08 20.61 -24.13
C SER A 388 3.61 20.75 -25.54
#